data_6d90304e087a5fcd49a1c505081ec5a6
#
_entry.id   6d90304e087a5fcd49a1c505081ec5a6
#
_cell.length_a   1.000
_cell.length_b   1.000
_cell.length_c   1.000
_cell.angle_alpha   90.00
_cell.angle_beta   90.00
_cell.angle_gamma   90.00
#
_symmetry.space_group_name_H-M   'P 1'
#
loop_
_entity.id
_entity.type
_entity.pdbx_description
1 polymer ?
#
loop_
_entity_poly.entity_id
_entity_poly.type
_entity_poly.pdbx_seq_one_letter_code
_entity_poly.pdbx_strand_id
1 'polypeptide(L)'
;MANEYDKSVKFYKPFKRFVLPIENFHVPKKLFSEFKKKKYIYKINSCFEEVINSCQKAERRDKGTWLNDIILNTYIELFKSKKCHSVECYEDNNLIGGLYGVHLGSCFFGESMFNKKTNASKFSLLYLISILKKNSFTLLDSQFYNKHLVQFGGYEITDNQYMEKLNLSLMKKSLFIEINNFQEVLSLVQSTNHKS
;
A
#
# COMPACT_ATOMS: atom_id res chain seq x y z
N MET A 1 11.47 2.35 -12.66
CA MET A 1 12.04 3.54 -12.00
C MET A 1 12.56 4.49 -13.06
N ALA A 2 12.29 5.77 -12.93
CA ALA A 2 12.80 6.78 -13.86
C ALA A 2 14.27 7.11 -13.56
N ASN A 3 15.02 7.42 -14.63
CA ASN A 3 16.35 8.00 -14.51
C ASN A 3 16.20 9.54 -14.49
N GLU A 4 16.85 10.20 -13.53
CA GLU A 4 16.78 11.66 -13.38
C GLU A 4 17.41 12.43 -14.55
N TYR A 5 18.43 11.85 -15.20
CA TYR A 5 19.21 12.55 -16.25
C TYR A 5 18.59 12.44 -17.63
N ASP A 6 18.07 11.27 -18.03
CA ASP A 6 17.58 11.01 -19.39
C ASP A 6 16.08 10.73 -19.47
N LYS A 7 15.37 10.82 -18.34
CA LYS A 7 13.95 10.51 -18.19
C LYS A 7 13.55 9.09 -18.66
N SER A 8 14.52 8.20 -18.93
CA SER A 8 14.24 6.83 -19.31
C SER A 8 13.60 6.04 -18.17
N VAL A 9 12.71 5.11 -18.52
CA VAL A 9 12.08 4.21 -17.55
C VAL A 9 12.78 2.87 -17.60
N LYS A 10 13.33 2.42 -16.47
CA LYS A 10 13.95 1.12 -16.33
C LYS A 10 13.13 0.22 -15.42
N PHE A 11 13.01 -1.05 -15.83
CA PHE A 11 12.38 -2.10 -15.03
C PHE A 11 13.46 -2.83 -14.23
N TYR A 12 13.16 -3.06 -12.95
CA TYR A 12 14.07 -3.77 -12.05
C TYR A 12 13.37 -5.00 -11.50
N LYS A 13 14.07 -6.12 -11.53
CA LYS A 13 13.64 -7.36 -10.89
C LYS A 13 14.58 -7.60 -9.69
N PRO A 14 14.10 -7.51 -8.44
CA PRO A 14 14.94 -7.81 -7.28
C PRO A 14 15.23 -9.31 -7.18
N PHE A 15 16.41 -9.69 -6.67
CA PHE A 15 16.77 -11.08 -6.38
C PHE A 15 15.90 -11.70 -5.28
N LYS A 16 15.50 -10.88 -4.31
CA LYS A 16 14.57 -11.21 -3.24
C LYS A 16 13.43 -10.22 -3.27
N ARG A 17 12.22 -10.72 -3.09
CA ARG A 17 11.02 -9.90 -3.05
C ARG A 17 10.60 -9.64 -1.61
N PHE A 18 10.33 -8.40 -1.27
CA PHE A 18 9.84 -8.03 0.06
C PHE A 18 8.32 -8.01 0.06
N VAL A 19 7.70 -8.79 0.94
CA VAL A 19 6.25 -8.94 1.03
C VAL A 19 5.77 -8.68 2.45
N LEU A 20 4.52 -8.25 2.59
CA LEU A 20 3.84 -8.07 3.86
C LEU A 20 2.83 -9.19 4.07
N PRO A 21 2.80 -9.83 5.26
CA PRO A 21 1.80 -10.84 5.57
C PRO A 21 0.43 -10.16 5.74
N ILE A 22 -0.58 -10.55 4.97
CA ILE A 22 -1.93 -9.99 5.12
C ILE A 22 -2.57 -10.54 6.41
N GLU A 23 -2.62 -11.87 6.58
CA GLU A 23 -3.26 -12.52 7.72
C GLU A 23 -2.53 -12.27 9.04
N ASN A 24 -1.20 -12.37 9.04
CA ASN A 24 -0.35 -12.20 10.22
C ASN A 24 0.34 -10.83 10.24
N PHE A 25 -0.32 -9.81 9.73
CA PHE A 25 0.20 -8.45 9.73
C PHE A 25 0.34 -7.93 11.16
N HIS A 26 1.55 -7.61 11.56
CA HIS A 26 1.82 -7.12 12.91
C HIS A 26 1.51 -5.62 13.03
N VAL A 27 0.79 -5.23 14.07
CA VAL A 27 0.51 -3.81 14.35
C VAL A 27 1.12 -3.41 15.69
N PRO A 28 2.10 -2.49 15.72
CA PRO A 28 2.65 -1.99 16.97
C PRO A 28 1.57 -1.42 17.88
N LYS A 29 1.55 -1.81 19.16
CA LYS A 29 0.50 -1.43 20.14
C LYS A 29 0.24 0.07 20.20
N LYS A 30 1.32 0.89 20.19
CA LYS A 30 1.21 2.35 20.20
C LYS A 30 0.51 2.87 18.93
N LEU A 31 0.91 2.37 17.75
CA LEU A 31 0.30 2.76 16.48
C LEU A 31 -1.19 2.40 16.43
N PHE A 32 -1.54 1.20 16.89
CA PHE A 32 -2.95 0.77 16.96
C PHE A 32 -3.77 1.63 17.91
N SER A 33 -3.23 1.97 19.10
CA SER A 33 -3.89 2.89 20.03
C SER A 33 -4.14 4.27 19.42
N GLU A 34 -3.17 4.81 18.68
CA GLU A 34 -3.32 6.08 17.96
C GLU A 34 -4.38 5.98 16.85
N PHE A 35 -4.34 4.91 16.05
CA PHE A 35 -5.30 4.65 14.97
C PHE A 35 -6.75 4.63 15.49
N LYS A 36 -6.98 3.99 16.63
CA LYS A 36 -8.31 3.94 17.29
C LYS A 36 -8.79 5.31 17.79
N LYS A 37 -7.87 6.13 18.31
CA LYS A 37 -8.21 7.41 18.95
C LYS A 37 -8.41 8.54 17.95
N LYS A 38 -7.72 8.49 16.81
CA LYS A 38 -7.78 9.54 15.80
C LYS A 38 -9.09 9.43 15.01
N LYS A 39 -9.83 10.54 14.98
CA LYS A 39 -11.07 10.65 14.20
C LYS A 39 -10.76 10.98 12.73
N TYR A 40 -9.88 10.19 12.11
CA TYR A 40 -9.56 10.34 10.71
C TYR A 40 -10.57 9.60 9.84
N ILE A 41 -10.81 10.14 8.66
CA ILE A 41 -11.68 9.53 7.65
C ILE A 41 -10.77 8.82 6.65
N TYR A 42 -11.11 7.58 6.34
CA TYR A 42 -10.41 6.78 5.34
C TYR A 42 -11.32 6.59 4.14
N LYS A 43 -10.76 6.77 2.94
CA LYS A 43 -11.47 6.57 1.68
C LYS A 43 -10.59 5.77 0.72
N ILE A 44 -11.20 5.26 -0.34
CA ILE A 44 -10.48 4.67 -1.47
C ILE A 44 -10.85 5.40 -2.75
N ASN A 45 -9.89 5.57 -3.65
CA ASN A 45 -10.14 6.06 -5.01
C ASN A 45 -10.82 7.43 -5.10
N SER A 46 -10.84 8.21 -4.03
CA SER A 46 -11.53 9.52 -3.98
C SER A 46 -10.71 10.64 -4.60
N CYS A 47 -9.38 10.56 -4.51
CA CYS A 47 -8.47 11.58 -5.05
C CYS A 47 -7.14 10.97 -5.52
N PHE A 48 -7.21 9.95 -6.37
CA PHE A 48 -6.05 9.18 -6.84
C PHE A 48 -4.92 10.09 -7.37
N GLU A 49 -5.25 11.08 -8.20
CA GLU A 49 -4.26 11.99 -8.78
C GLU A 49 -3.58 12.84 -7.71
N GLU A 50 -4.28 13.28 -6.66
CA GLU A 50 -3.66 14.00 -5.56
C GLU A 50 -2.74 13.08 -4.75
N VAL A 51 -3.12 11.81 -4.55
CA VAL A 51 -2.29 10.81 -3.85
C VAL A 51 -0.99 10.57 -4.60
N ILE A 52 -1.05 10.26 -5.90
CA ILE A 52 0.17 9.96 -6.68
C ILE A 52 1.07 11.18 -6.83
N ASN A 53 0.51 12.38 -7.02
CA ASN A 53 1.27 13.64 -7.03
C ASN A 53 1.94 13.91 -5.67
N SER A 54 1.25 13.61 -4.56
CA SER A 54 1.83 13.74 -3.22
C SER A 54 2.96 12.74 -2.98
N CYS A 55 2.85 11.51 -3.51
CA CYS A 55 3.92 10.52 -3.49
C CYS A 55 5.13 10.96 -4.32
N GLN A 56 4.90 11.60 -5.47
CA GLN A 56 5.96 12.15 -6.32
C GLN A 56 6.74 13.26 -5.59
N LYS A 57 6.03 14.15 -4.89
CA LYS A 57 6.60 15.31 -4.17
C LYS A 57 7.15 14.94 -2.79
N ALA A 58 6.88 13.75 -2.26
CA ALA A 58 7.37 13.36 -0.95
C ALA A 58 8.89 13.39 -0.92
N GLU A 59 9.46 14.18 -0.02
CA GLU A 59 10.91 14.25 0.20
C GLU A 59 11.44 12.87 0.55
N ARG A 60 12.27 12.33 -0.29
CA ARG A 60 13.09 11.15 -0.02
C ARG A 60 14.48 11.64 0.32
N ARG A 61 14.95 11.34 1.52
CA ARG A 61 16.26 11.80 2.05
C ARG A 61 17.45 11.47 1.13
N ASP A 62 17.29 10.56 0.17
CA ASP A 62 18.43 9.97 -0.53
C ASP A 62 18.38 9.99 -2.06
N LYS A 63 17.85 10.92 -2.75
CA LYS A 63 17.90 11.02 -4.23
C LYS A 63 16.51 11.02 -4.89
N GLY A 64 15.97 12.16 -5.19
CA GLY A 64 14.95 12.37 -6.20
C GLY A 64 13.73 11.44 -6.15
N THR A 65 12.75 11.69 -6.97
CA THR A 65 11.63 10.79 -7.13
C THR A 65 11.86 9.85 -8.33
N TRP A 66 11.56 8.56 -8.15
CA TRP A 66 11.54 7.60 -9.26
C TRP A 66 10.28 7.77 -10.15
N LEU A 67 9.33 8.60 -9.71
CA LEU A 67 8.08 8.91 -10.41
C LEU A 67 8.29 10.12 -11.33
N ASN A 68 8.59 9.87 -12.60
CA ASN A 68 8.51 10.91 -13.64
C ASN A 68 7.10 10.98 -14.25
N ASP A 69 6.86 11.95 -15.10
CA ASP A 69 5.53 12.17 -15.71
C ASP A 69 5.05 10.99 -16.55
N ILE A 70 5.96 10.23 -17.17
CA ILE A 70 5.62 9.02 -17.94
C ILE A 70 5.04 7.95 -17.02
N ILE A 71 5.72 7.68 -15.90
CA ILE A 71 5.28 6.70 -14.91
C ILE A 71 3.98 7.16 -14.25
N LEU A 72 3.89 8.45 -13.90
CA LEU A 72 2.69 9.04 -13.31
C LEU A 72 1.46 8.85 -14.22
N ASN A 73 1.59 9.23 -15.49
CA ASN A 73 0.51 9.07 -16.47
C ASN A 73 0.12 7.59 -16.66
N THR A 74 1.09 6.67 -16.64
CA THR A 74 0.82 5.23 -16.72
C THR A 74 -0.05 4.76 -15.55
N TYR A 75 0.23 5.18 -14.32
CA TYR A 75 -0.60 4.82 -13.16
C TYR A 75 -1.99 5.47 -13.21
N ILE A 76 -2.12 6.69 -13.75
CA ILE A 76 -3.44 7.32 -13.96
C ILE A 76 -4.27 6.49 -14.96
N GLU A 77 -3.69 6.00 -16.04
CA GLU A 77 -4.39 5.13 -16.99
C GLU A 77 -4.76 3.77 -16.36
N LEU A 78 -3.88 3.19 -15.52
CA LEU A 78 -4.20 1.99 -14.74
C LEU A 78 -5.35 2.25 -13.75
N PHE A 79 -5.41 3.42 -13.14
CA PHE A 79 -6.52 3.82 -12.27
C PHE A 79 -7.83 3.93 -13.05
N LYS A 80 -7.85 4.60 -14.20
CA LYS A 80 -9.04 4.68 -15.08
C LYS A 80 -9.54 3.29 -15.51
N SER A 81 -8.62 2.34 -15.73
CA SER A 81 -8.96 0.95 -16.04
C SER A 81 -9.27 0.07 -14.81
N LYS A 82 -9.40 0.66 -13.62
CA LYS A 82 -9.70 -0.01 -12.34
C LYS A 82 -8.67 -1.07 -11.93
N LYS A 83 -7.42 -0.92 -12.37
CA LYS A 83 -6.30 -1.80 -12.02
C LYS A 83 -5.36 -1.17 -10.99
N CYS A 84 -5.51 0.10 -10.72
CA CYS A 84 -4.75 0.81 -9.69
C CYS A 84 -5.72 1.47 -8.72
N HIS A 85 -5.34 1.55 -7.44
CA HIS A 85 -6.19 2.06 -6.37
C HIS A 85 -5.37 2.92 -5.43
N SER A 86 -6.03 3.91 -4.83
CA SER A 86 -5.50 4.69 -3.72
C SER A 86 -6.25 4.40 -2.43
N VAL A 87 -5.56 4.61 -1.32
CA VAL A 87 -6.12 4.65 0.03
C VAL A 87 -5.71 5.96 0.66
N GLU A 88 -6.69 6.73 1.08
CA GLU A 88 -6.54 8.08 1.58
C GLU A 88 -6.84 8.17 3.07
N CYS A 89 -6.13 9.04 3.76
CA CYS A 89 -6.35 9.41 5.15
C CYS A 89 -6.61 10.92 5.24
N TYR A 90 -7.76 11.29 5.77
CA TYR A 90 -8.22 12.68 5.90
C TYR A 90 -8.38 13.10 7.36
N GLU A 91 -8.09 14.37 7.63
CA GLU A 91 -8.46 15.10 8.83
C GLU A 91 -9.12 16.40 8.42
N ASP A 92 -10.34 16.67 8.92
CA ASP A 92 -11.12 17.87 8.60
C ASP A 92 -11.20 18.17 7.08
N ASN A 93 -11.48 17.14 6.27
CA ASN A 93 -11.49 17.16 4.80
C ASN A 93 -10.13 17.41 4.12
N ASN A 94 -9.04 17.55 4.86
CA ASN A 94 -7.71 17.70 4.29
C ASN A 94 -7.05 16.32 4.11
N LEU A 95 -6.53 16.03 2.95
CA LEU A 95 -5.72 14.84 2.68
C LEU A 95 -4.38 14.95 3.42
N ILE A 96 -4.20 14.14 4.46
CA ILE A 96 -3.01 14.17 5.33
C ILE A 96 -2.03 13.02 5.12
N GLY A 97 -2.43 11.99 4.39
CA GLY A 97 -1.61 10.86 4.02
C GLY A 97 -2.34 9.90 3.11
N GLY A 98 -1.61 9.00 2.49
CA GLY A 98 -2.18 8.02 1.59
C GLY A 98 -1.12 7.09 1.00
N LEU A 99 -1.60 6.14 0.25
CA LEU A 99 -0.80 5.21 -0.55
C LEU A 99 -1.54 4.87 -1.84
N TYR A 100 -0.82 4.32 -2.80
CA TYR A 100 -1.44 3.72 -3.97
C TYR A 100 -0.73 2.43 -4.38
N GLY A 101 -1.40 1.65 -5.21
CA GLY A 101 -0.86 0.40 -5.71
C GLY A 101 -1.70 -0.22 -6.81
N VAL A 102 -1.12 -1.24 -7.45
CA VAL A 102 -1.76 -2.00 -8.54
C VAL A 102 -2.44 -3.24 -7.98
N HIS A 103 -3.56 -3.60 -8.55
CA HIS A 103 -4.35 -4.76 -8.20
C HIS A 103 -4.47 -5.72 -9.39
N LEU A 104 -4.05 -6.97 -9.19
CA LEU A 104 -4.23 -8.05 -10.18
C LEU A 104 -4.62 -9.34 -9.45
N GLY A 105 -5.73 -9.95 -9.84
CA GLY A 105 -6.23 -11.17 -9.19
C GLY A 105 -6.55 -10.96 -7.72
N SER A 106 -5.84 -11.63 -6.83
CA SER A 106 -5.85 -11.38 -5.38
C SER A 106 -4.51 -10.85 -4.85
N CYS A 107 -3.71 -10.24 -5.74
CA CYS A 107 -2.46 -9.57 -5.40
C CYS A 107 -2.63 -8.06 -5.39
N PHE A 108 -2.07 -7.39 -4.38
CA PHE A 108 -1.91 -5.94 -4.34
C PHE A 108 -0.42 -5.59 -4.32
N PHE A 109 0.02 -4.78 -5.26
CA PHE A 109 1.38 -4.27 -5.39
C PHE A 109 1.41 -2.86 -4.82
N GLY A 110 1.95 -2.69 -3.62
CA GLY A 110 2.09 -1.38 -2.98
C GLY A 110 3.23 -0.60 -3.62
N GLU A 111 2.93 0.50 -4.28
CA GLU A 111 3.90 1.27 -5.06
C GLU A 111 4.56 2.36 -4.24
N SER A 112 3.77 3.24 -3.64
CA SER A 112 4.30 4.34 -2.85
C SER A 112 3.30 4.84 -1.81
N MET A 113 3.82 5.55 -0.82
CA MET A 113 3.01 6.21 0.21
C MET A 113 3.62 7.57 0.59
N PHE A 114 2.77 8.47 1.07
CA PHE A 114 3.17 9.76 1.58
C PHE A 114 2.46 10.09 2.89
N ASN A 115 3.01 11.01 3.67
CA ASN A 115 2.35 11.59 4.82
C ASN A 115 2.67 13.09 4.95
N LYS A 116 1.65 13.89 5.19
CA LYS A 116 1.73 15.30 5.61
C LYS A 116 1.65 15.42 7.14
N LYS A 117 1.08 14.41 7.82
CA LYS A 117 1.04 14.28 9.28
C LYS A 117 1.63 12.96 9.74
N THR A 118 2.23 12.97 10.94
CA THR A 118 2.86 11.79 11.55
C THR A 118 1.93 10.58 11.53
N ASN A 119 2.42 9.45 11.09
CA ASN A 119 1.74 8.16 10.97
C ASN A 119 0.56 8.11 9.98
N ALA A 120 0.20 9.17 9.26
CA ALA A 120 -0.94 9.15 8.34
C ALA A 120 -0.80 8.09 7.23
N SER A 121 0.39 7.92 6.64
CA SER A 121 0.64 6.84 5.68
C SER A 121 0.54 5.44 6.29
N LYS A 122 0.97 5.28 7.55
CA LYS A 122 0.83 4.00 8.28
C LYS A 122 -0.64 3.70 8.57
N PHE A 123 -1.44 4.71 8.90
CA PHE A 123 -2.88 4.54 9.09
C PHE A 123 -3.58 4.15 7.78
N SER A 124 -3.18 4.75 6.65
CA SER A 124 -3.64 4.29 5.33
C SER A 124 -3.25 2.83 5.06
N LEU A 125 -2.05 2.40 5.49
CA LEU A 125 -1.64 1.00 5.38
C LEU A 125 -2.48 0.07 6.27
N LEU A 126 -2.83 0.47 7.50
CA LEU A 126 -3.74 -0.31 8.36
C LEU A 126 -5.12 -0.46 7.72
N TYR A 127 -5.63 0.61 7.13
CA TYR A 127 -6.90 0.57 6.42
C TYR A 127 -6.81 -0.30 5.15
N LEU A 128 -5.71 -0.23 4.39
CA LEU A 128 -5.45 -1.14 3.27
C LEU A 128 -5.49 -2.61 3.72
N ILE A 129 -4.79 -2.95 4.81
CA ILE A 129 -4.76 -4.32 5.35
C ILE A 129 -6.18 -4.81 5.67
N SER A 130 -7.03 -3.98 6.25
CA SER A 130 -8.42 -4.37 6.50
C SER A 130 -9.20 -4.66 5.22
N ILE A 131 -9.01 -3.84 4.18
CA ILE A 131 -9.59 -4.06 2.84
C ILE A 131 -9.10 -5.38 2.26
N LEU A 132 -7.78 -5.62 2.28
CA LEU A 132 -7.19 -6.83 1.71
C LEU A 132 -7.68 -8.09 2.40
N LYS A 133 -7.79 -8.08 3.73
CA LYS A 133 -8.36 -9.20 4.50
C LYS A 133 -9.81 -9.44 4.16
N LYS A 134 -10.66 -8.40 4.28
CA LYS A 134 -12.10 -8.51 4.02
C LYS A 134 -12.40 -9.08 2.63
N ASN A 135 -11.60 -8.69 1.65
CA ASN A 135 -11.81 -9.05 0.26
C ASN A 135 -10.93 -10.22 -0.22
N SER A 136 -10.36 -11.00 0.72
CA SER A 136 -9.63 -12.25 0.45
C SER A 136 -8.43 -12.10 -0.50
N PHE A 137 -7.70 -10.98 -0.39
CA PHE A 137 -6.40 -10.86 -1.04
C PHE A 137 -5.40 -11.81 -0.39
N THR A 138 -4.48 -12.35 -1.19
CA THR A 138 -3.54 -13.39 -0.74
C THR A 138 -2.08 -12.98 -0.80
N LEU A 139 -1.76 -11.88 -1.50
CA LEU A 139 -0.41 -11.37 -1.62
C LEU A 139 -0.38 -9.84 -1.54
N LEU A 140 0.46 -9.31 -0.66
CA LEU A 140 0.81 -7.89 -0.60
C LEU A 140 2.30 -7.74 -0.87
N ASP A 141 2.62 -7.24 -2.06
CA ASP A 141 3.98 -7.08 -2.55
C ASP A 141 4.45 -5.65 -2.34
N SER A 142 5.61 -5.47 -1.73
CA SER A 142 6.28 -4.17 -1.53
C SER A 142 7.63 -4.09 -2.25
N GLN A 143 7.88 -4.99 -3.19
CA GLN A 143 9.01 -5.10 -4.12
C GLN A 143 10.37 -5.24 -3.42
N PHE A 144 10.90 -4.14 -2.87
CA PHE A 144 12.23 -4.09 -2.25
C PHE A 144 12.14 -4.06 -0.73
N TYR A 145 13.22 -4.53 -0.08
CA TYR A 145 13.37 -4.42 1.36
C TYR A 145 13.12 -2.98 1.83
N ASN A 146 12.28 -2.86 2.85
CA ASN A 146 11.97 -1.58 3.48
C ASN A 146 11.95 -1.72 5.00
N LYS A 147 12.96 -1.11 5.64
CA LYS A 147 13.12 -1.14 7.10
C LYS A 147 11.87 -0.66 7.86
N HIS A 148 11.14 0.32 7.30
CA HIS A 148 9.92 0.83 7.94
C HIS A 148 8.77 -0.18 7.91
N LEU A 149 8.78 -1.12 6.98
CA LEU A 149 7.74 -2.14 6.84
C LEU A 149 8.06 -3.42 7.64
N VAL A 150 9.30 -3.61 8.08
CA VAL A 150 9.69 -4.74 8.96
C VAL A 150 8.88 -4.77 10.25
N GLN A 151 8.55 -3.61 10.83
CA GLN A 151 7.72 -3.51 12.04
C GLN A 151 6.30 -4.10 11.87
N PHE A 152 5.85 -4.27 10.64
CA PHE A 152 4.55 -4.86 10.30
C PHE A 152 4.64 -6.35 9.95
N GLY A 153 5.80 -6.97 10.19
CA GLY A 153 6.05 -8.37 9.87
C GLY A 153 6.48 -8.62 8.42
N GLY A 154 6.91 -7.57 7.69
CA GLY A 154 7.44 -7.71 6.34
C GLY A 154 8.71 -8.56 6.30
N TYR A 155 8.84 -9.39 5.29
CA TYR A 155 9.94 -10.33 5.12
C TYR A 155 10.30 -10.54 3.64
N GLU A 156 11.53 -11.00 3.41
CA GLU A 156 12.03 -11.32 2.07
C GLU A 156 11.75 -12.78 1.71
N ILE A 157 11.37 -13.01 0.47
CA ILE A 157 11.24 -14.34 -0.14
C ILE A 157 12.07 -14.43 -1.42
N THR A 158 12.45 -15.65 -1.78
CA THR A 158 13.16 -15.92 -3.05
C THR A 158 12.25 -15.69 -4.25
N ASP A 159 12.86 -15.53 -5.44
CA ASP A 159 12.10 -15.37 -6.68
C ASP A 159 11.14 -16.55 -6.92
N ASN A 160 11.58 -17.78 -6.69
CA ASN A 160 10.75 -18.98 -6.86
C ASN A 160 9.53 -18.96 -5.92
N GLN A 161 9.72 -18.66 -4.63
CA GLN A 161 8.64 -18.54 -3.67
C GLN A 161 7.67 -17.41 -4.04
N TYR A 162 8.21 -16.30 -4.55
CA TYR A 162 7.40 -15.17 -5.00
C TYR A 162 6.55 -15.57 -6.22
N MET A 163 7.14 -16.19 -7.23
CA MET A 163 6.43 -16.62 -8.45
C MET A 163 5.32 -17.62 -8.15
N GLU A 164 5.55 -18.56 -7.23
CA GLU A 164 4.51 -19.50 -6.77
C GLU A 164 3.32 -18.73 -6.14
N LYS A 165 3.60 -17.85 -5.17
CA LYS A 165 2.55 -17.03 -4.52
C LYS A 165 1.81 -16.14 -5.52
N LEU A 166 2.54 -15.50 -6.43
CA LEU A 166 1.96 -14.63 -7.46
C LEU A 166 1.03 -15.41 -8.38
N ASN A 167 1.47 -16.56 -8.93
CA ASN A 167 0.64 -17.38 -9.80
C ASN A 167 -0.65 -17.82 -9.10
N LEU A 168 -0.58 -18.27 -7.85
CA LEU A 168 -1.76 -18.63 -7.07
C LEU A 168 -2.69 -17.43 -6.83
N SER A 169 -2.12 -16.24 -6.63
CA SER A 169 -2.88 -15.01 -6.43
C SER A 169 -3.57 -14.54 -7.72
N LEU A 170 -2.94 -14.72 -8.87
CA LEU A 170 -3.51 -14.35 -10.18
C LEU A 170 -4.69 -15.24 -10.60
N MET A 171 -4.74 -16.48 -10.11
CA MET A 171 -5.87 -17.41 -10.36
C MET A 171 -7.13 -17.03 -9.59
N LYS A 172 -7.01 -16.22 -8.55
CA LYS A 172 -8.14 -15.77 -7.72
C LYS A 172 -8.64 -14.42 -8.20
N LYS A 173 -9.92 -14.15 -7.95
CA LYS A 173 -10.53 -12.83 -8.19
C LYS A 173 -10.89 -12.23 -6.84
N SER A 174 -10.29 -11.11 -6.52
CA SER A 174 -10.65 -10.26 -5.39
C SER A 174 -11.18 -8.93 -5.90
N LEU A 175 -12.00 -8.26 -5.12
CA LEU A 175 -12.52 -6.93 -5.44
C LEU A 175 -11.97 -5.94 -4.42
N PHE A 176 -11.56 -4.77 -4.88
CA PHE A 176 -11.07 -3.71 -3.99
C PHE A 176 -12.24 -2.84 -3.57
N ILE A 177 -12.88 -3.23 -2.45
CA ILE A 177 -14.14 -2.62 -1.96
C ILE A 177 -13.89 -1.93 -0.62
N GLU A 178 -14.45 -0.74 -0.47
CA GLU A 178 -14.37 0.07 0.74
C GLU A 178 -15.05 -0.59 1.95
N ILE A 179 -14.56 -0.26 3.14
CA ILE A 179 -15.17 -0.66 4.42
C ILE A 179 -15.73 0.59 5.09
N ASN A 180 -17.04 0.72 5.10
CA ASN A 180 -17.71 1.91 5.67
C ASN A 180 -17.81 1.88 7.21
N ASN A 181 -17.69 0.72 7.82
CA ASN A 181 -17.77 0.56 9.28
C ASN A 181 -16.37 0.54 9.90
N PHE A 182 -16.00 1.59 10.60
CA PHE A 182 -14.67 1.68 11.24
C PHE A 182 -14.46 0.65 12.35
N GLN A 183 -15.51 0.17 13.02
CA GLN A 183 -15.38 -0.93 14.00
C GLN A 183 -14.99 -2.24 13.31
N GLU A 184 -15.50 -2.50 12.12
CA GLU A 184 -15.09 -3.63 11.28
C GLU A 184 -13.60 -3.50 10.89
N VAL A 185 -13.17 -2.30 10.49
CA VAL A 185 -11.75 -2.02 10.20
C VAL A 185 -10.88 -2.36 11.41
N LEU A 186 -11.25 -1.90 12.60
CA LEU A 186 -10.51 -2.18 13.84
C LEU A 186 -10.44 -3.68 14.14
N SER A 187 -11.55 -4.39 13.99
CA SER A 187 -11.64 -5.85 14.19
C SER A 187 -10.70 -6.60 13.24
N LEU A 188 -10.73 -6.28 11.95
CA LEU A 188 -9.87 -6.89 10.92
C LEU A 188 -8.39 -6.62 11.15
N VAL A 189 -8.04 -5.41 11.59
CA VAL A 189 -6.66 -5.04 11.93
C VAL A 189 -6.20 -5.74 13.22
N GLN A 190 -7.08 -5.91 14.21
CA GLN A 190 -6.74 -6.51 15.51
C GLN A 190 -6.62 -8.04 15.43
N SER A 191 -7.37 -8.72 14.58
CA SER A 191 -7.39 -10.18 14.45
C SER A 191 -6.01 -10.80 14.15
N THR A 192 -5.02 -9.98 13.82
CA THR A 192 -3.62 -10.38 13.58
C THR A 192 -2.80 -10.54 14.84
N ASN A 193 -3.19 -9.94 15.99
CA ASN A 193 -2.38 -9.94 17.20
C ASN A 193 -2.66 -11.13 18.14
N HIS A 194 -3.59 -12.04 17.81
CA HIS A 194 -4.00 -13.15 18.69
C HIS A 194 -3.53 -14.54 18.27
N LYS A 195 -2.63 -14.64 17.27
CA LYS A 195 -1.99 -15.92 16.89
C LYS A 195 -0.49 -15.89 17.23
N SER A 196 -0.18 -15.67 18.49
CA SER A 196 1.15 -15.90 19.05
C SER A 196 1.06 -16.96 20.15
#